data_098ab4421c4feb8a7a9db5a227c9da03
#
_entry.id   098ab4421c4feb8a7a9db5a227c9da03
#
_cell.length_a   1.000
_cell.length_b   1.000
_cell.length_c   1.000
_cell.angle_alpha   90.00
_cell.angle_beta   90.00
_cell.angle_gamma   90.00
#
_symmetry.space_group_name_H-M   'P 1'
#
loop_
_entity.id
_entity.type
_entity.pdbx_description
1 polymer ?
#
loop_
_entity_poly.entity_id
_entity_poly.type
_entity_poly.pdbx_seq_one_letter_code
_entity_poly.pdbx_strand_id
1 'polypeptide(L)'
;NPEKLRPMSDKFSISPTEVHRLEGQKLSLQPDFVAVEEPLEIQLLVGDSTAAQPISVTMRTPGNDESLALGFLFTEGIIKHGNDVQSIHVAEDPSGNALTVQLKSHVTVDLAKLERHFYTTSSCGVCGKASLEAVQQQCNIELPKTQWKVPSQVLYSLPDSLRNQQANFAQTGGIHGCALFDLDGNFILSAEDVGRHNALDKLIGHCISSMPTIPLSNHILMLSGRISFELVQKAAMAGIRFIAAVGAPSSLAIDLAEDMGITLVGFLRGERCNIYTHPHRVNP
;
A
#
# COMPACT_ATOMS: atom_id res chain seq x y z
N ASN A 1 15.28 -13.26 22.87
CA ASN A 1 15.35 -11.81 23.00
C ASN A 1 14.68 -11.21 21.79
N PRO A 2 13.48 -10.62 21.90
CA PRO A 2 12.94 -9.85 20.81
C PRO A 2 13.68 -8.50 20.84
N GLU A 3 14.57 -8.28 19.91
CA GLU A 3 15.07 -6.95 19.61
C GLU A 3 13.87 -6.08 19.23
N LYS A 4 13.57 -5.14 20.10
CA LYS A 4 12.58 -4.10 19.86
C LYS A 4 12.93 -3.42 18.53
N LEU A 5 12.10 -3.63 17.50
CA LEU A 5 12.08 -2.83 16.30
C LEU A 5 11.95 -1.37 16.75
N ARG A 6 13.02 -0.61 16.65
CA ARG A 6 12.97 0.84 16.86
C ARG A 6 12.12 1.41 15.75
N PRO A 7 11.15 2.29 16.05
CA PRO A 7 10.53 3.09 15.00
C PRO A 7 11.67 3.90 14.35
N MET A 8 11.91 3.68 13.06
CA MET A 8 12.80 4.51 12.28
C MET A 8 12.25 5.94 12.36
N SER A 9 13.11 6.88 12.70
CA SER A 9 12.75 8.26 13.03
C SER A 9 12.07 8.96 11.86
N ASP A 10 10.79 9.25 12.01
CA ASP A 10 9.95 10.01 11.06
C ASP A 10 10.34 11.50 10.91
N LYS A 11 11.59 11.84 11.18
CA LYS A 11 12.06 13.23 11.16
C LYS A 11 11.91 13.96 9.82
N PHE A 12 11.62 13.21 8.74
CA PHE A 12 11.50 13.76 7.40
C PHE A 12 10.10 13.64 6.80
N SER A 13 9.13 13.07 7.51
CA SER A 13 7.75 12.88 7.01
C SER A 13 6.87 14.10 7.21
N ILE A 14 7.26 15.02 8.08
CA ILE A 14 6.49 16.19 8.50
C ILE A 14 7.37 17.44 8.42
N SER A 15 6.81 18.52 7.89
CA SER A 15 7.46 19.84 7.82
C SER A 15 6.65 20.89 8.58
N PRO A 16 7.30 21.70 9.43
CA PRO A 16 6.64 22.84 10.06
C PRO A 16 6.39 23.94 9.01
N THR A 17 5.26 24.59 9.12
CA THR A 17 4.88 25.72 8.27
C THR A 17 4.12 26.78 9.08
N GLU A 18 3.92 27.96 8.52
CA GLU A 18 3.05 28.99 9.06
C GLU A 18 1.83 29.16 8.17
N VAL A 19 0.65 29.19 8.76
CA VAL A 19 -0.62 29.34 8.04
C VAL A 19 -1.42 30.52 8.56
N HIS A 20 -2.14 31.18 7.67
CA HIS A 20 -3.16 32.15 8.04
C HIS A 20 -4.46 31.40 8.32
N ARG A 21 -4.83 31.29 9.59
CA ARG A 21 -6.08 30.64 10.01
C ARG A 21 -7.20 31.65 10.09
N LEU A 22 -8.29 31.38 9.40
CA LEU A 22 -9.52 32.18 9.47
C LEU A 22 -10.54 31.46 10.35
N GLU A 23 -10.91 32.11 11.47
CA GLU A 23 -11.97 31.63 12.38
C GLU A 23 -13.05 32.71 12.48
N GLY A 24 -14.20 32.44 11.89
CA GLY A 24 -15.24 33.48 11.72
C GLY A 24 -14.73 34.59 10.81
N GLN A 25 -14.55 35.81 11.37
CA GLN A 25 -14.02 36.99 10.66
C GLN A 25 -12.58 37.36 11.12
N LYS A 26 -11.98 36.56 12.00
CA LYS A 26 -10.64 36.80 12.54
C LYS A 26 -9.60 36.02 11.79
N LEU A 27 -8.66 36.71 11.17
CA LEU A 27 -7.47 36.14 10.55
C LEU A 27 -6.29 36.21 11.52
N SER A 28 -5.58 35.09 11.72
CA SER A 28 -4.40 35.02 12.57
C SER A 28 -3.33 34.14 11.93
N LEU A 29 -2.05 34.51 12.11
CA LEU A 29 -0.92 33.68 11.73
C LEU A 29 -0.67 32.66 12.84
N GLN A 30 -0.55 31.35 12.46
CA GLN A 30 -0.34 30.27 13.41
C GLN A 30 0.64 29.25 12.85
N PRO A 31 1.43 28.58 13.71
CA PRO A 31 2.22 27.43 13.28
C PRO A 31 1.31 26.25 12.93
N ASP A 32 1.72 25.47 11.93
CA ASP A 32 1.07 24.24 11.49
C ASP A 32 2.10 23.22 11.01
N PHE A 33 1.66 22.01 10.73
CA PHE A 33 2.49 20.93 10.20
C PHE A 33 1.85 20.35 8.95
N VAL A 34 2.67 20.11 7.94
CA VAL A 34 2.23 19.49 6.68
C VAL A 34 3.02 18.21 6.41
N ALA A 35 2.40 17.24 5.76
CA ALA A 35 3.10 16.06 5.30
C ALA A 35 4.10 16.43 4.20
N VAL A 36 5.31 15.89 4.29
CA VAL A 36 6.32 16.06 3.25
C VAL A 36 5.96 15.18 2.06
N GLU A 37 6.04 15.75 0.87
CA GLU A 37 5.86 15.07 -0.40
C GLU A 37 7.07 15.34 -1.29
N GLU A 38 7.79 14.28 -1.65
CA GLU A 38 8.99 14.34 -2.48
C GLU A 38 8.99 13.20 -3.52
N PRO A 39 9.62 13.40 -4.68
CA PRO A 39 9.78 12.32 -5.65
C PRO A 39 10.69 11.22 -5.09
N LEU A 40 10.43 9.98 -5.50
CA LEU A 40 11.35 8.85 -5.35
C LEU A 40 11.47 8.15 -6.70
N GLU A 41 12.68 8.10 -7.24
CA GLU A 41 13.00 7.31 -8.42
C GLU A 41 13.40 5.89 -7.99
N ILE A 42 12.67 4.89 -8.48
CA ILE A 42 12.98 3.48 -8.30
C ILE A 42 13.70 2.98 -9.54
N GLN A 43 14.91 2.44 -9.34
CA GLN A 43 15.79 1.92 -10.39
C GLN A 43 16.00 0.43 -10.19
N LEU A 44 16.17 -0.33 -11.26
CA LEU A 44 16.54 -1.74 -11.27
C LEU A 44 17.95 -1.95 -11.81
N LEU A 45 18.67 -2.82 -11.13
CA LEU A 45 19.91 -3.44 -11.60
C LEU A 45 19.66 -4.93 -11.80
N VAL A 46 19.68 -5.40 -13.04
CA VAL A 46 19.34 -6.78 -13.41
C VAL A 46 20.56 -7.56 -13.88
N GLY A 47 20.80 -8.73 -13.29
CA GLY A 47 21.92 -9.61 -13.65
C GLY A 47 23.27 -8.95 -13.43
N ASP A 48 24.17 -9.11 -14.40
CA ASP A 48 25.54 -8.55 -14.38
C ASP A 48 25.62 -7.11 -14.95
N SER A 49 24.46 -6.44 -15.13
CA SER A 49 24.45 -5.06 -15.62
C SER A 49 25.14 -4.14 -14.60
N THR A 50 25.95 -3.22 -15.10
CA THR A 50 26.57 -2.17 -14.29
C THR A 50 25.79 -0.85 -14.32
N ALA A 51 24.74 -0.77 -15.14
CA ALA A 51 23.90 0.42 -15.29
C ALA A 51 22.50 0.14 -14.73
N ALA A 52 22.13 0.87 -13.66
CA ALA A 52 20.78 0.86 -13.12
C ALA A 52 19.82 1.54 -14.12
N GLN A 53 18.63 0.97 -14.29
CA GLN A 53 17.59 1.49 -15.17
C GLN A 53 16.44 2.05 -14.35
N PRO A 54 16.04 3.32 -14.55
CA PRO A 54 14.88 3.88 -13.90
C PRO A 54 13.62 3.19 -14.41
N ILE A 55 12.75 2.75 -13.49
CA ILE A 55 11.50 2.08 -13.83
C ILE A 55 10.27 2.87 -13.39
N SER A 56 10.38 3.70 -12.36
CA SER A 56 9.27 4.50 -11.87
C SER A 56 9.76 5.72 -11.10
N VAL A 57 8.97 6.79 -11.15
CA VAL A 57 9.08 7.94 -10.25
C VAL A 57 7.73 8.11 -9.57
N THR A 58 7.73 8.08 -8.25
CA THR A 58 6.51 8.27 -7.46
C THR A 58 6.66 9.42 -6.47
N MET A 59 5.59 10.20 -6.27
CA MET A 59 5.54 11.19 -5.20
C MET A 59 5.17 10.49 -3.90
N ARG A 60 6.04 10.58 -2.88
CA ARG A 60 5.86 9.86 -1.62
C ARG A 60 6.16 10.73 -0.41
N THR A 61 5.67 10.34 0.75
CA THR A 61 6.19 10.83 2.03
C THR A 61 7.49 10.07 2.34
N PRO A 62 8.63 10.75 2.56
CA PRO A 62 9.89 10.11 2.90
C PRO A 62 9.81 9.15 4.07
N GLY A 63 10.62 8.12 4.06
CA GLY A 63 10.66 7.03 5.05
C GLY A 63 10.03 5.74 4.54
N ASN A 64 10.63 4.62 4.99
CA ASN A 64 10.28 3.26 4.53
C ASN A 64 10.39 3.07 3.00
N ASP A 65 11.33 3.78 2.35
CA ASP A 65 11.50 3.79 0.91
C ASP A 65 11.91 2.41 0.36
N GLU A 66 12.68 1.63 1.11
CA GLU A 66 13.01 0.24 0.75
C GLU A 66 11.75 -0.63 0.73
N SER A 67 10.89 -0.50 1.74
CA SER A 67 9.60 -1.20 1.76
C SER A 67 8.69 -0.75 0.62
N LEU A 68 8.66 0.56 0.31
CA LEU A 68 7.92 1.09 -0.83
C LEU A 68 8.38 0.43 -2.13
N ALA A 69 9.68 0.38 -2.37
CA ALA A 69 10.24 -0.22 -3.58
C ALA A 69 9.96 -1.72 -3.68
N LEU A 70 10.15 -2.48 -2.58
CA LEU A 70 9.84 -3.91 -2.53
C LEU A 70 8.37 -4.19 -2.81
N GLY A 71 7.48 -3.46 -2.14
CA GLY A 71 6.05 -3.61 -2.33
C GLY A 71 5.61 -3.27 -3.75
N PHE A 72 6.12 -2.17 -4.30
CA PHE A 72 5.89 -1.78 -5.68
C PHE A 72 6.33 -2.87 -6.67
N LEU A 73 7.58 -3.37 -6.57
CA LEU A 73 8.09 -4.42 -7.45
C LEU A 73 7.28 -5.71 -7.37
N PHE A 74 6.81 -6.06 -6.17
CA PHE A 74 6.01 -7.24 -5.96
C PHE A 74 4.59 -7.08 -6.51
N THR A 75 3.93 -5.96 -6.21
CA THR A 75 2.54 -5.72 -6.64
C THR A 75 2.41 -5.47 -8.14
N GLU A 76 3.48 -4.99 -8.79
CA GLU A 76 3.57 -4.91 -10.26
C GLU A 76 4.04 -6.22 -10.91
N GLY A 77 4.32 -7.28 -10.12
CA GLY A 77 4.70 -8.60 -10.62
C GLY A 77 6.12 -8.68 -11.20
N ILE A 78 6.97 -7.72 -10.87
CA ILE A 78 8.39 -7.69 -11.29
C ILE A 78 9.20 -8.71 -10.49
N ILE A 79 8.91 -8.84 -9.21
CA ILE A 79 9.42 -9.90 -8.33
C ILE A 79 8.28 -10.77 -7.81
N LYS A 80 8.58 -12.02 -7.48
CA LYS A 80 7.60 -12.96 -6.90
C LYS A 80 7.81 -13.15 -5.39
N HIS A 81 9.03 -12.96 -4.93
CA HIS A 81 9.42 -13.17 -3.54
C HIS A 81 10.45 -12.12 -3.13
N GLY A 82 10.51 -11.80 -1.84
CA GLY A 82 11.59 -10.93 -1.31
C GLY A 82 12.99 -11.46 -1.59
N ASN A 83 13.12 -12.78 -1.67
CA ASN A 83 14.39 -13.44 -2.02
C ASN A 83 14.85 -13.22 -3.47
N ASP A 84 14.03 -12.63 -4.34
CA ASP A 84 14.43 -12.24 -5.69
C ASP A 84 15.34 -11.01 -5.69
N VAL A 85 15.31 -10.24 -4.60
CA VAL A 85 16.17 -9.09 -4.39
C VAL A 85 17.50 -9.52 -3.75
N GLN A 86 18.59 -9.01 -4.30
CA GLN A 86 19.94 -9.22 -3.76
C GLN A 86 20.30 -8.12 -2.77
N SER A 87 20.06 -6.86 -3.13
CA SER A 87 20.34 -5.69 -2.29
C SER A 87 19.50 -4.49 -2.71
N ILE A 88 19.35 -3.53 -1.80
CA ILE A 88 18.72 -2.24 -2.05
C ILE A 88 19.71 -1.15 -1.62
N HIS A 89 19.90 -0.16 -2.47
CA HIS A 89 20.83 0.94 -2.23
C HIS A 89 20.10 2.26 -2.44
N VAL A 90 20.06 3.08 -1.40
CA VAL A 90 19.62 4.47 -1.52
C VAL A 90 20.78 5.26 -2.15
N ALA A 91 20.46 6.13 -3.12
CA ALA A 91 21.49 6.96 -3.75
C ALA A 91 22.19 7.84 -2.69
N GLU A 92 23.51 7.97 -2.81
CA GLU A 92 24.33 8.80 -1.91
C GLU A 92 24.23 10.30 -2.22
N ASP A 93 23.27 10.70 -3.09
CA ASP A 93 23.06 12.10 -3.36
C ASP A 93 22.39 12.81 -2.17
N PRO A 94 22.60 14.13 -1.98
CA PRO A 94 22.02 14.88 -0.87
C PRO A 94 20.48 14.87 -0.83
N SER A 95 19.80 14.57 -1.94
CA SER A 95 18.34 14.52 -2.01
C SER A 95 17.79 13.22 -1.47
N GLY A 96 18.53 12.10 -1.55
CA GLY A 96 18.07 10.77 -1.18
C GLY A 96 16.83 10.30 -1.96
N ASN A 97 16.58 10.88 -3.13
CA ASN A 97 15.36 10.68 -3.90
C ASN A 97 15.48 9.62 -5.00
N ALA A 98 16.52 8.81 -4.97
CA ALA A 98 16.69 7.66 -5.86
C ALA A 98 17.08 6.41 -5.06
N LEU A 99 16.54 5.27 -5.49
CA LEU A 99 16.78 3.98 -4.85
C LEU A 99 16.97 2.93 -5.93
N THR A 100 18.08 2.17 -5.84
CA THR A 100 18.40 1.09 -6.76
C THR A 100 18.17 -0.25 -6.10
N VAL A 101 17.34 -1.08 -6.72
CA VAL A 101 17.10 -2.46 -6.32
C VAL A 101 17.89 -3.38 -7.24
N GLN A 102 18.85 -4.12 -6.70
CA GLN A 102 19.57 -5.16 -7.41
C GLN A 102 18.82 -6.47 -7.31
N LEU A 103 18.47 -7.04 -8.46
CA LEU A 103 17.83 -8.35 -8.55
C LEU A 103 18.88 -9.45 -8.67
N LYS A 104 18.54 -10.63 -8.15
CA LYS A 104 19.38 -11.82 -8.33
C LYS A 104 19.41 -12.27 -9.79
N SER A 105 20.48 -12.94 -10.22
CA SER A 105 20.73 -13.32 -11.62
C SER A 105 19.68 -14.25 -12.23
N HIS A 106 18.91 -14.99 -11.40
CA HIS A 106 17.84 -15.85 -11.89
C HIS A 106 16.54 -15.11 -12.25
N VAL A 107 16.42 -13.84 -11.84
CA VAL A 107 15.23 -13.04 -12.11
C VAL A 107 15.34 -12.41 -13.49
N THR A 108 14.44 -12.81 -14.38
CA THR A 108 14.35 -12.23 -15.72
C THR A 108 13.26 -11.17 -15.76
N VAL A 109 13.61 -9.97 -16.18
CA VAL A 109 12.69 -8.83 -16.30
C VAL A 109 12.60 -8.41 -17.77
N ASP A 110 11.39 -8.34 -18.29
CA ASP A 110 11.12 -7.76 -19.61
C ASP A 110 11.01 -6.23 -19.49
N LEU A 111 12.17 -5.57 -19.59
CA LEU A 111 12.27 -4.11 -19.45
C LEU A 111 11.45 -3.36 -20.51
N ALA A 112 11.36 -3.89 -21.74
CA ALA A 112 10.58 -3.28 -22.82
C ALA A 112 9.06 -3.32 -22.54
N LYS A 113 8.61 -4.32 -21.77
CA LYS A 113 7.23 -4.42 -21.31
C LYS A 113 6.97 -3.45 -20.16
N LEU A 114 7.95 -3.25 -19.26
CA LEU A 114 7.87 -2.31 -18.16
C LEU A 114 7.81 -0.86 -18.65
N GLU A 115 8.67 -0.44 -19.57
CA GLU A 115 8.66 0.93 -20.12
C GLU A 115 7.29 1.28 -20.70
N ARG A 116 6.63 0.39 -21.40
CA ARG A 116 5.29 0.61 -21.96
C ARG A 116 4.21 0.77 -20.88
N HIS A 117 4.32 0.03 -19.79
CA HIS A 117 3.37 0.11 -18.67
C HIS A 117 3.49 1.43 -17.91
N PHE A 118 4.69 1.93 -17.65
CA PHE A 118 4.90 3.12 -16.82
C PHE A 118 4.63 4.44 -17.55
N TYR A 119 4.84 4.51 -18.86
CA TYR A 119 4.44 5.69 -19.66
C TYR A 119 2.92 5.88 -19.75
N THR A 120 2.14 4.82 -19.56
CA THR A 120 0.66 4.88 -19.62
C THR A 120 -0.02 5.14 -18.28
N THR A 121 0.63 4.91 -17.14
CA THR A 121 0.02 5.05 -15.81
C THR A 121 0.00 6.47 -15.25
N SER A 122 0.68 7.43 -15.88
CA SER A 122 0.75 8.80 -15.36
C SER A 122 -0.51 9.65 -15.56
N SER A 123 -1.51 9.23 -16.34
CA SER A 123 -2.70 10.07 -16.58
C SER A 123 -4.01 9.37 -16.95
N CYS A 124 -4.07 8.08 -17.25
CA CYS A 124 -5.32 7.40 -17.58
C CYS A 124 -5.26 5.94 -17.15
N GLY A 125 -6.18 5.59 -16.27
CA GLY A 125 -6.39 4.23 -15.83
C GLY A 125 -6.46 3.23 -16.97
N VAL A 126 -6.02 2.05 -16.66
CA VAL A 126 -5.99 0.86 -17.50
C VAL A 126 -7.29 0.69 -18.28
N CYS A 127 -7.21 0.67 -19.60
CA CYS A 127 -8.36 0.52 -20.46
C CYS A 127 -8.93 -0.92 -20.41
N GLY A 128 -10.07 -1.08 -19.75
CA GLY A 128 -11.04 -2.12 -20.09
C GLY A 128 -10.73 -3.57 -19.69
N LYS A 129 -11.51 -4.50 -20.24
CA LYS A 129 -11.48 -5.95 -19.97
C LYS A 129 -10.13 -6.63 -20.14
N ALA A 130 -9.29 -6.19 -21.06
CA ALA A 130 -7.96 -6.77 -21.31
C ALA A 130 -7.00 -6.61 -20.11
N SER A 131 -7.23 -5.60 -19.24
CA SER A 131 -6.44 -5.41 -18.03
C SER A 131 -6.96 -6.22 -16.84
N LEU A 132 -8.28 -6.47 -16.75
CA LEU A 132 -8.84 -7.39 -15.76
C LEU A 132 -8.30 -8.81 -15.98
N GLU A 133 -8.30 -9.29 -17.22
CA GLU A 133 -7.76 -10.60 -17.56
C GLU A 133 -6.23 -10.70 -17.29
N ALA A 134 -5.48 -9.63 -17.58
CA ALA A 134 -4.04 -9.60 -17.30
C ALA A 134 -3.75 -9.63 -15.78
N VAL A 135 -4.54 -8.90 -14.99
CA VAL A 135 -4.44 -8.94 -13.52
C VAL A 135 -4.81 -10.30 -12.97
N GLN A 136 -5.89 -10.90 -13.46
CA GLN A 136 -6.29 -12.26 -13.07
C GLN A 136 -5.21 -13.29 -13.37
N GLN A 137 -4.52 -13.18 -14.51
CA GLN A 137 -3.41 -14.07 -14.89
C GLN A 137 -2.17 -13.87 -13.99
N GLN A 138 -1.91 -12.63 -13.54
CA GLN A 138 -0.80 -12.35 -12.62
C GLN A 138 -1.12 -12.78 -11.19
N CYS A 139 -2.37 -12.63 -10.76
CA CYS A 139 -2.84 -12.98 -9.42
C CYS A 139 -3.21 -14.47 -9.28
N ASN A 140 -2.68 -15.36 -10.10
CA ASN A 140 -3.00 -16.80 -10.11
C ASN A 140 -2.46 -17.53 -8.85
N ILE A 141 -2.72 -16.96 -7.68
CA ILE A 141 -2.49 -17.59 -6.39
C ILE A 141 -3.73 -18.42 -6.09
N GLU A 142 -3.61 -19.75 -6.22
CA GLU A 142 -4.63 -20.66 -5.68
C GLU A 142 -4.69 -20.47 -4.17
N LEU A 143 -5.61 -19.62 -3.75
CA LEU A 143 -5.82 -19.38 -2.33
C LEU A 143 -6.73 -20.46 -1.77
N PRO A 144 -6.39 -21.07 -0.62
CA PRO A 144 -7.21 -22.10 0.00
C PRO A 144 -8.62 -21.59 0.27
N LYS A 145 -9.63 -22.46 0.13
CA LYS A 145 -11.02 -22.11 0.50
C LYS A 145 -11.04 -21.72 1.97
N THR A 146 -11.27 -20.46 2.24
CA THR A 146 -11.32 -19.92 3.61
C THR A 146 -12.67 -20.23 4.23
N GLN A 147 -12.67 -20.83 5.42
CA GLN A 147 -13.90 -21.10 6.20
C GLN A 147 -14.08 -20.09 7.35
N TRP A 148 -13.15 -19.15 7.52
CA TRP A 148 -13.23 -18.16 8.58
C TRP A 148 -14.27 -17.07 8.30
N LYS A 149 -14.77 -16.50 9.39
CA LYS A 149 -15.66 -15.34 9.37
C LYS A 149 -15.14 -14.29 10.33
N VAL A 150 -15.32 -13.04 9.97
CA VAL A 150 -14.95 -11.87 10.79
C VAL A 150 -16.21 -11.38 11.50
N PRO A 151 -16.22 -11.33 12.85
CA PRO A 151 -17.32 -10.75 13.60
C PRO A 151 -17.52 -9.27 13.26
N SER A 152 -18.77 -8.80 13.21
CA SER A 152 -19.08 -7.40 12.94
C SER A 152 -18.43 -6.44 13.94
N GLN A 153 -18.32 -6.83 15.22
CA GLN A 153 -17.66 -6.05 16.26
C GLN A 153 -16.17 -5.80 15.96
N VAL A 154 -15.48 -6.80 15.37
CA VAL A 154 -14.10 -6.65 14.91
C VAL A 154 -14.04 -5.58 13.83
N LEU A 155 -14.93 -5.66 12.82
CA LEU A 155 -14.97 -4.66 11.74
C LEU A 155 -15.16 -3.24 12.29
N TYR A 156 -16.08 -3.06 13.23
CA TYR A 156 -16.40 -1.74 13.78
C TYR A 156 -15.24 -1.11 14.56
N SER A 157 -14.32 -1.91 15.09
CA SER A 157 -13.12 -1.44 15.81
C SER A 157 -11.96 -1.02 14.91
N LEU A 158 -11.91 -1.50 13.65
CA LEU A 158 -10.75 -1.30 12.76
C LEU A 158 -10.46 0.17 12.42
N PRO A 159 -11.46 1.05 12.15
CA PRO A 159 -11.18 2.45 11.84
C PRO A 159 -10.46 3.19 12.98
N ASP A 160 -10.89 3.00 14.21
CA ASP A 160 -10.28 3.63 15.38
C ASP A 160 -8.89 3.03 15.66
N SER A 161 -8.74 1.72 15.49
CA SER A 161 -7.45 1.04 15.60
C SER A 161 -6.45 1.55 14.58
N LEU A 162 -6.84 1.72 13.31
CA LEU A 162 -6.00 2.34 12.28
C LEU A 162 -5.68 3.80 12.65
N ARG A 163 -6.67 4.58 13.08
CA ARG A 163 -6.49 6.00 13.45
C ARG A 163 -5.45 6.18 14.54
N ASN A 164 -5.43 5.30 15.52
CA ASN A 164 -4.46 5.33 16.62
C ASN A 164 -3.01 5.03 16.16
N GLN A 165 -2.84 4.42 15.00
CA GLN A 165 -1.52 4.13 14.41
C GLN A 165 -1.04 5.20 13.44
N GLN A 166 -1.89 6.18 13.08
CA GLN A 166 -1.59 7.21 12.09
C GLN A 166 -0.97 8.45 12.75
N ALA A 167 0.31 8.36 13.15
CA ALA A 167 1.03 9.44 13.81
C ALA A 167 1.20 10.70 12.93
N ASN A 168 1.52 10.51 11.64
CA ASN A 168 1.67 11.60 10.70
C ASN A 168 0.32 12.25 10.37
N PHE A 169 -0.73 11.45 10.22
CA PHE A 169 -2.08 11.98 10.03
C PHE A 169 -2.55 12.79 11.24
N ALA A 170 -2.26 12.35 12.45
CA ALA A 170 -2.65 13.06 13.67
C ALA A 170 -2.06 14.48 13.74
N GLN A 171 -0.88 14.69 13.15
CA GLN A 171 -0.20 15.99 13.14
C GLN A 171 -0.56 16.84 11.92
N THR A 172 -0.77 16.23 10.76
CA THR A 172 -0.89 16.95 9.47
C THR A 172 -2.29 16.94 8.87
N GLY A 173 -3.08 15.90 9.17
CA GLY A 173 -4.38 15.68 8.54
C GLY A 173 -4.34 15.37 7.03
N GLY A 174 -3.15 15.39 6.40
CA GLY A 174 -2.97 15.39 4.95
C GLY A 174 -2.35 14.10 4.37
N ILE A 175 -2.47 12.95 5.05
CA ILE A 175 -1.81 11.71 4.64
C ILE A 175 -2.78 10.53 4.67
N HIS A 176 -2.58 9.56 3.79
CA HIS A 176 -3.32 8.32 3.79
C HIS A 176 -2.63 7.26 4.66
N GLY A 177 -3.42 6.35 5.22
CA GLY A 177 -2.91 5.22 5.98
C GLY A 177 -3.60 3.92 5.61
N CYS A 178 -2.89 2.84 5.82
CA CYS A 178 -3.43 1.49 5.80
C CYS A 178 -2.84 0.66 6.94
N ALA A 179 -3.57 -0.36 7.37
CA ALA A 179 -3.11 -1.29 8.40
C ALA A 179 -3.54 -2.71 8.11
N LEU A 180 -2.73 -3.64 8.56
CA LEU A 180 -2.98 -5.07 8.54
C LEU A 180 -3.36 -5.54 9.94
N PHE A 181 -4.42 -6.34 10.01
CA PHE A 181 -4.92 -6.96 11.23
C PHE A 181 -5.05 -8.46 11.03
N ASP A 182 -4.99 -9.22 12.11
CA ASP A 182 -5.45 -10.61 12.09
C ASP A 182 -6.99 -10.68 12.04
N LEU A 183 -7.55 -11.89 11.98
CA LEU A 183 -9.00 -12.09 11.90
C LEU A 183 -9.75 -11.76 13.20
N ASP A 184 -9.03 -11.67 14.30
CA ASP A 184 -9.56 -11.28 15.61
C ASP A 184 -9.49 -9.76 15.84
N GLY A 185 -8.94 -9.01 14.87
CA GLY A 185 -8.81 -7.55 14.91
C GLY A 185 -7.57 -7.06 15.65
N ASN A 186 -6.63 -7.93 15.97
CA ASN A 186 -5.36 -7.50 16.55
C ASN A 186 -4.49 -6.82 15.48
N PHE A 187 -3.95 -5.66 15.84
CA PHE A 187 -3.08 -4.88 14.98
C PHE A 187 -1.75 -5.61 14.73
N ILE A 188 -1.31 -5.63 13.48
CA ILE A 188 -0.05 -6.23 13.06
C ILE A 188 0.94 -5.15 12.64
N LEU A 189 0.60 -4.36 11.63
CA LEU A 189 1.43 -3.26 11.16
C LEU A 189 0.61 -2.23 10.39
N SER A 190 1.16 -1.02 10.23
CA SER A 190 0.57 0.05 9.44
C SER A 190 1.61 0.79 8.62
N ALA A 191 1.15 1.51 7.61
CA ALA A 191 1.95 2.42 6.82
C ALA A 191 1.15 3.67 6.47
N GLU A 192 1.86 4.81 6.39
CA GLU A 192 1.32 6.09 5.97
C GLU A 192 2.10 6.64 4.78
N ASP A 193 1.39 7.30 3.86
CA ASP A 193 1.96 8.02 2.72
C ASP A 193 0.96 9.04 2.17
N VAL A 194 1.43 10.14 1.55
CA VAL A 194 0.57 11.09 0.82
C VAL A 194 -0.16 10.39 -0.33
N GLY A 195 0.44 9.35 -0.92
CA GLY A 195 -0.15 8.47 -1.92
C GLY A 195 -0.75 7.22 -1.30
N ARG A 196 -2.07 7.01 -1.42
CA ARG A 196 -2.71 5.80 -0.88
C ARG A 196 -2.15 4.49 -1.46
N HIS A 197 -1.68 4.49 -2.71
CA HIS A 197 -1.04 3.34 -3.35
C HIS A 197 0.33 3.07 -2.74
N ASN A 198 1.11 4.12 -2.50
CA ASN A 198 2.41 4.02 -1.83
C ASN A 198 2.27 3.52 -0.39
N ALA A 199 1.25 3.98 0.35
CA ALA A 199 1.00 3.46 1.69
C ALA A 199 0.80 1.94 1.68
N LEU A 200 0.02 1.41 0.72
CA LEU A 200 -0.20 -0.03 0.59
C LEU A 200 1.07 -0.76 0.13
N ASP A 201 1.85 -0.19 -0.79
CA ASP A 201 3.12 -0.78 -1.22
C ASP A 201 4.12 -0.81 -0.05
N LYS A 202 4.23 0.24 0.76
CA LYS A 202 5.04 0.24 1.99
C LYS A 202 4.64 -0.89 2.93
N LEU A 203 3.34 -1.08 3.15
CA LEU A 203 2.82 -2.14 4.02
C LEU A 203 3.16 -3.53 3.47
N ILE A 204 2.89 -3.79 2.19
CA ILE A 204 3.17 -5.08 1.55
C ILE A 204 4.68 -5.35 1.51
N GLY A 205 5.49 -4.36 1.16
CA GLY A 205 6.95 -4.49 1.14
C GLY A 205 7.55 -4.81 2.51
N HIS A 206 6.99 -4.22 3.57
CA HIS A 206 7.37 -4.57 4.94
C HIS A 206 7.00 -6.03 5.26
N CYS A 207 5.83 -6.50 4.84
CA CYS A 207 5.45 -7.91 5.00
C CYS A 207 6.42 -8.84 4.27
N ILE A 208 6.82 -8.50 3.04
CA ILE A 208 7.75 -9.30 2.22
C ILE A 208 9.13 -9.42 2.88
N SER A 209 9.60 -8.34 3.51
CA SER A 209 10.94 -8.31 4.12
C SER A 209 11.01 -8.94 5.51
N SER A 210 9.93 -8.85 6.29
CA SER A 210 9.94 -9.20 7.73
C SER A 210 9.04 -10.38 8.12
N MET A 211 8.09 -10.75 7.26
CA MET A 211 7.15 -11.83 7.54
C MET A 211 7.38 -13.01 6.60
N PRO A 212 7.49 -14.26 7.10
CA PRO A 212 7.71 -15.43 6.23
C PRO A 212 6.47 -15.85 5.46
N THR A 213 5.33 -15.19 5.62
CA THR A 213 4.03 -15.66 5.17
C THR A 213 3.35 -14.70 4.20
N ILE A 214 3.67 -14.81 2.92
CA ILE A 214 2.76 -14.46 1.83
C ILE A 214 2.28 -15.81 1.24
N PRO A 215 0.98 -16.02 1.01
CA PRO A 215 -0.12 -15.05 0.94
C PRO A 215 -0.71 -14.64 2.30
N LEU A 216 -1.18 -13.37 2.37
CA LEU A 216 -1.80 -12.77 3.57
C LEU A 216 -3.31 -13.12 3.66
N SER A 217 -3.67 -14.37 3.37
CA SER A 217 -5.08 -14.79 3.21
C SER A 217 -5.91 -14.79 4.50
N ASN A 218 -5.25 -14.81 5.66
CA ASN A 218 -5.88 -14.80 6.98
C ASN A 218 -5.73 -13.43 7.68
N HIS A 219 -5.70 -12.36 6.89
CA HIS A 219 -5.55 -11.01 7.41
C HIS A 219 -6.63 -10.08 6.84
N ILE A 220 -6.89 -9.00 7.56
CA ILE A 220 -7.78 -7.92 7.17
C ILE A 220 -6.92 -6.70 6.83
N LEU A 221 -7.09 -6.17 5.62
CA LEU A 221 -6.52 -4.89 5.22
C LEU A 221 -7.54 -3.79 5.50
N MET A 222 -7.17 -2.81 6.33
CA MET A 222 -7.97 -1.61 6.58
C MET A 222 -7.35 -0.41 5.89
N LEU A 223 -8.16 0.35 5.13
CA LEU A 223 -7.77 1.54 4.38
C LEU A 223 -8.46 2.78 4.94
N SER A 224 -7.71 3.87 5.10
CA SER A 224 -8.25 5.16 5.58
C SER A 224 -9.06 5.93 4.54
N GLY A 225 -8.96 5.57 3.26
CA GLY A 225 -9.55 6.30 2.13
C GLY A 225 -10.48 5.46 1.28
N ARG A 226 -10.63 5.89 0.01
CA ARG A 226 -11.42 5.19 -1.03
C ARG A 226 -10.67 3.96 -1.53
N ILE A 227 -11.42 2.98 -2.04
CA ILE A 227 -10.88 1.77 -2.65
C ILE A 227 -10.93 1.91 -4.18
N SER A 228 -9.76 1.98 -4.82
CA SER A 228 -9.65 1.96 -6.28
C SER A 228 -9.34 0.54 -6.78
N PHE A 229 -9.45 0.34 -8.10
CA PHE A 229 -9.07 -0.89 -8.77
C PHE A 229 -7.64 -1.33 -8.41
N GLU A 230 -6.69 -0.38 -8.47
CA GLU A 230 -5.28 -0.66 -8.22
C GLU A 230 -5.02 -1.11 -6.77
N LEU A 231 -5.77 -0.59 -5.78
CA LEU A 231 -5.64 -1.04 -4.39
C LEU A 231 -6.13 -2.47 -4.22
N VAL A 232 -7.22 -2.85 -4.90
CA VAL A 232 -7.70 -4.24 -4.91
C VAL A 232 -6.70 -5.16 -5.61
N GLN A 233 -6.13 -4.72 -6.74
CA GLN A 233 -5.09 -5.46 -7.46
C GLN A 233 -3.87 -5.72 -6.57
N LYS A 234 -3.33 -4.68 -5.93
CA LYS A 234 -2.18 -4.80 -5.02
C LYS A 234 -2.47 -5.74 -3.84
N ALA A 235 -3.66 -5.63 -3.24
CA ALA A 235 -4.09 -6.52 -2.18
C ALA A 235 -4.23 -7.98 -2.66
N ALA A 236 -4.78 -8.19 -3.87
CA ALA A 236 -4.89 -9.51 -4.50
C ALA A 236 -3.51 -10.15 -4.73
N MET A 237 -2.52 -9.38 -5.23
CA MET A 237 -1.14 -9.85 -5.40
C MET A 237 -0.52 -10.31 -4.08
N ALA A 238 -0.83 -9.65 -2.96
CA ALA A 238 -0.40 -10.06 -1.62
C ALA A 238 -1.24 -11.23 -1.04
N GLY A 239 -2.27 -11.69 -1.76
CA GLY A 239 -3.14 -12.78 -1.32
C GLY A 239 -4.16 -12.37 -0.25
N ILE A 240 -4.40 -11.08 -0.04
CA ILE A 240 -5.37 -10.56 0.94
C ILE A 240 -6.79 -10.87 0.47
N ARG A 241 -7.61 -11.45 1.37
CA ARG A 241 -8.99 -11.86 1.10
C ARG A 241 -10.06 -10.96 1.71
N PHE A 242 -9.66 -10.01 2.53
CA PHE A 242 -10.59 -9.12 3.22
C PHE A 242 -10.05 -7.69 3.20
N ILE A 243 -10.79 -6.79 2.56
CA ILE A 243 -10.48 -5.35 2.51
C ILE A 243 -11.63 -4.58 3.13
N ALA A 244 -11.33 -3.76 4.12
CA ALA A 244 -12.24 -2.82 4.73
C ALA A 244 -11.73 -1.38 4.55
N ALA A 245 -12.65 -0.42 4.37
CA ALA A 245 -12.28 0.97 4.20
C ALA A 245 -13.32 1.94 4.78
N VAL A 246 -12.83 3.11 5.21
CA VAL A 246 -13.68 4.24 5.60
C VAL A 246 -14.41 4.84 4.40
N GLY A 247 -13.76 4.82 3.23
CA GLY A 247 -14.31 5.36 1.98
C GLY A 247 -15.07 4.35 1.14
N ALA A 248 -15.52 4.81 -0.03
CA ALA A 248 -16.25 4.01 -1.01
C ALA A 248 -15.32 3.29 -1.98
N PRO A 249 -15.71 2.10 -2.48
CA PRO A 249 -15.07 1.48 -3.63
C PRO A 249 -15.57 2.10 -4.95
N SER A 250 -14.73 2.01 -6.00
CA SER A 250 -15.16 2.22 -7.38
C SER A 250 -15.86 0.96 -7.94
N SER A 251 -16.63 1.10 -9.03
CA SER A 251 -17.28 -0.04 -9.68
C SER A 251 -16.26 -1.10 -10.11
N LEU A 252 -15.17 -0.70 -10.75
CA LEU A 252 -14.13 -1.61 -11.20
C LEU A 252 -13.40 -2.31 -10.03
N ALA A 253 -13.29 -1.65 -8.86
CA ALA A 253 -12.78 -2.27 -7.64
C ALA A 253 -13.71 -3.36 -7.12
N ILE A 254 -15.03 -3.17 -7.22
CA ILE A 254 -16.03 -4.17 -6.84
C ILE A 254 -15.95 -5.36 -7.79
N ASP A 255 -15.92 -5.13 -9.10
CA ASP A 255 -15.85 -6.20 -10.11
C ASP A 255 -14.59 -7.06 -9.90
N LEU A 256 -13.43 -6.44 -9.72
CA LEU A 256 -12.18 -7.16 -9.44
C LEU A 256 -12.23 -7.94 -8.12
N ALA A 257 -12.78 -7.34 -7.05
CA ALA A 257 -12.90 -8.01 -5.77
C ALA A 257 -13.81 -9.23 -5.82
N GLU A 258 -14.92 -9.16 -6.58
CA GLU A 258 -15.81 -10.31 -6.82
C GLU A 258 -15.06 -11.43 -7.55
N ASP A 259 -14.40 -11.11 -8.66
CA ASP A 259 -13.66 -12.07 -9.48
C ASP A 259 -12.52 -12.75 -8.71
N MET A 260 -11.80 -11.97 -7.87
CA MET A 260 -10.68 -12.47 -7.07
C MET A 260 -11.10 -13.13 -5.76
N GLY A 261 -12.39 -13.19 -5.46
CA GLY A 261 -12.91 -13.78 -4.22
C GLY A 261 -12.53 -12.99 -2.97
N ILE A 262 -12.43 -11.67 -3.05
CA ILE A 262 -12.09 -10.76 -1.94
C ILE A 262 -13.38 -10.20 -1.33
N THR A 263 -13.54 -10.27 -0.01
CA THR A 263 -14.60 -9.55 0.68
C THR A 263 -14.26 -8.07 0.74
N LEU A 264 -15.14 -7.23 0.17
CA LEU A 264 -14.95 -5.79 0.06
C LEU A 264 -15.96 -5.05 0.90
N VAL A 265 -15.46 -4.32 1.90
CA VAL A 265 -16.27 -3.52 2.84
C VAL A 265 -15.92 -2.06 2.69
N GLY A 266 -16.91 -1.20 2.46
CA GLY A 266 -16.75 0.24 2.39
C GLY A 266 -17.67 0.98 3.34
N PHE A 267 -17.45 2.31 3.47
CA PHE A 267 -18.20 3.20 4.38
C PHE A 267 -18.21 2.73 5.83
N LEU A 268 -17.12 2.08 6.25
CA LEU A 268 -17.00 1.56 7.61
C LEU A 268 -16.82 2.71 8.60
N ARG A 269 -17.86 3.00 9.39
CA ARG A 269 -17.90 4.09 10.38
C ARG A 269 -18.84 3.74 11.52
N GLY A 270 -18.36 3.82 12.76
CA GLY A 270 -19.12 3.37 13.93
C GLY A 270 -19.61 1.95 13.71
N GLU A 271 -20.87 1.67 13.98
CA GLU A 271 -21.47 0.32 13.88
C GLU A 271 -22.20 0.10 12.54
N ARG A 272 -21.66 0.63 11.43
CA ARG A 272 -22.25 0.43 10.09
C ARG A 272 -21.18 0.34 9.01
N CYS A 273 -21.48 -0.46 7.99
CA CYS A 273 -20.69 -0.58 6.76
C CYS A 273 -21.55 -1.10 5.61
N ASN A 274 -21.03 -1.02 4.39
CA ASN A 274 -21.59 -1.69 3.23
C ASN A 274 -20.66 -2.82 2.82
N ILE A 275 -21.21 -4.02 2.64
CA ILE A 275 -20.47 -5.19 2.14
C ILE A 275 -20.84 -5.33 0.66
N TYR A 276 -19.86 -5.17 -0.22
CA TYR A 276 -20.08 -5.17 -1.66
C TYR A 276 -19.90 -6.55 -2.30
N THR A 277 -18.98 -7.35 -1.77
CA THR A 277 -18.63 -8.68 -2.30
C THR A 277 -18.45 -9.68 -1.16
N HIS A 278 -18.73 -10.95 -1.43
CA HIS A 278 -18.52 -12.10 -0.55
C HIS A 278 -18.96 -11.90 0.92
N PRO A 279 -20.25 -11.56 1.18
CA PRO A 279 -20.75 -11.24 2.52
C PRO A 279 -20.74 -12.43 3.48
N HIS A 280 -20.60 -13.65 2.97
CA HIS A 280 -20.56 -14.88 3.77
C HIS A 280 -19.37 -14.95 4.77
N ARG A 281 -18.34 -14.11 4.57
CA ARG A 281 -17.20 -13.99 5.50
C ARG A 281 -17.40 -12.98 6.63
N VAL A 282 -18.55 -12.33 6.69
CA VAL A 282 -18.91 -11.47 7.82
C VAL A 282 -19.93 -12.18 8.66
N ASN A 283 -19.71 -12.16 9.97
CA ASN A 283 -20.64 -12.69 10.98
C ASN A 283 -21.28 -11.50 11.70
N PRO A 284 -22.59 -11.26 11.52
CA PRO A 284 -23.33 -10.17 12.17
C PRO A 284 -23.27 -10.18 13.68
#